data_f3ecce0e5e2a3052c139d229fba84586
#
_entry.id   f3ecce0e5e2a3052c139d229fba84586
#
_cell.length_a   1.000
_cell.length_b   1.000
_cell.length_c   1.000
_cell.angle_alpha   90.00
_cell.angle_beta   90.00
_cell.angle_gamma   90.00
#
_symmetry.space_group_name_H-M   'P 1'
#
loop_
_entity.id
_entity.type
_entity.pdbx_description
1 polymer ?
#
loop_
_entity_poly.entity_id
_entity_poly.type
_entity_poly.pdbx_seq_one_letter_code
_entity_poly.pdbx_strand_id
1 'polypeptide(L)'
;AKENNVRLMEGFMFRFHPQHQKVKELIKEGKIGEVKSFNGVFGFPAFPEGDIRYAAWVEGGGFLKDSGCYPICASRMIFGEEPYEAFGKLFFNEKFCDLSGSAILFYENGKTATISYINGSYYQAKYEVWGTDGVISLDRAYSVPPDFTTKVTLQYNSENNWEGRRTETFEIEPKDHFLEMLDTFCTEITGTKKAPFDFEQDLLKQAKILGWVGSGYHLANSLKTI
;
A
#
# COMPACT_ATOMS: atom_id res chain seq x y z
N ALA A 1 -3.24 -20.17 -14.63
CA ALA A 1 -2.37 -19.37 -15.50
C ALA A 1 -1.23 -20.21 -16.05
N LYS A 2 -0.43 -20.83 -15.20
CA LYS A 2 0.74 -21.62 -15.61
C LYS A 2 0.40 -22.78 -16.58
N GLU A 3 -0.68 -23.52 -16.29
CA GLU A 3 -1.14 -24.64 -17.14
C GLU A 3 -1.57 -24.20 -18.54
N ASN A 4 -2.09 -22.97 -18.65
CA ASN A 4 -2.54 -22.41 -19.93
C ASN A 4 -1.53 -21.44 -20.56
N ASN A 5 -0.31 -21.36 -20.02
CA ASN A 5 0.75 -20.46 -20.48
C ASN A 5 0.29 -19.01 -20.64
N VAL A 6 -0.48 -18.52 -19.69
CA VAL A 6 -0.91 -17.11 -19.60
C VAL A 6 -0.34 -16.43 -18.38
N ARG A 7 -0.21 -15.10 -18.44
CA ARG A 7 0.32 -14.28 -17.36
C ARG A 7 -0.83 -13.67 -16.55
N LEU A 8 -0.57 -13.42 -15.28
CA LEU A 8 -1.53 -12.84 -14.35
C LEU A 8 -0.85 -11.78 -13.49
N MET A 9 -1.46 -10.59 -13.40
CA MET A 9 -0.96 -9.48 -12.58
C MET A 9 -2.11 -8.88 -11.78
N GLU A 10 -1.86 -8.54 -10.51
CA GLU A 10 -2.74 -7.69 -9.70
C GLU A 10 -2.64 -6.25 -10.20
N GLY A 11 -3.77 -5.59 -10.39
CA GLY A 11 -3.87 -4.24 -10.98
C GLY A 11 -3.49 -3.10 -10.04
N PHE A 12 -2.40 -3.20 -9.30
CA PHE A 12 -1.88 -2.13 -8.45
C PHE A 12 -1.15 -1.05 -9.26
N MET A 13 -1.92 -0.25 -10.02
CA MET A 13 -1.41 0.77 -10.93
C MET A 13 -0.50 1.79 -10.24
N PHE A 14 -0.76 2.15 -8.97
CA PHE A 14 0.02 3.14 -8.24
C PHE A 14 1.52 2.83 -8.20
N ARG A 15 1.91 1.55 -8.21
CA ARG A 15 3.30 1.09 -8.18
C ARG A 15 4.13 1.62 -9.36
N PHE A 16 3.47 1.97 -10.45
CA PHE A 16 4.08 2.45 -11.70
C PHE A 16 4.15 3.97 -11.77
N HIS A 17 3.64 4.70 -10.75
CA HIS A 17 3.76 6.14 -10.69
C HIS A 17 5.18 6.56 -10.24
N PRO A 18 5.82 7.54 -10.93
CA PRO A 18 7.22 7.91 -10.68
C PRO A 18 7.48 8.45 -9.26
N GLN A 19 6.47 8.95 -8.55
CA GLN A 19 6.63 9.39 -7.15
C GLN A 19 7.23 8.30 -6.25
N HIS A 20 6.89 7.03 -6.47
CA HIS A 20 7.38 5.92 -5.65
C HIS A 20 8.84 5.58 -5.98
N GLN A 21 9.25 5.81 -7.22
CA GLN A 21 10.67 5.72 -7.60
C GLN A 21 11.48 6.80 -6.88
N LYS A 22 10.96 8.04 -6.81
CA LYS A 22 11.61 9.12 -6.06
C LYS A 22 11.76 8.80 -4.58
N VAL A 23 10.75 8.21 -3.94
CA VAL A 23 10.85 7.73 -2.55
C VAL A 23 11.98 6.72 -2.38
N LYS A 24 12.05 5.71 -3.27
CA LYS A 24 13.11 4.68 -3.23
C LYS A 24 14.50 5.27 -3.45
N GLU A 25 14.63 6.27 -4.32
CA GLU A 25 15.88 6.99 -4.54
C GLU A 25 16.35 7.70 -3.26
N LEU A 26 15.46 8.48 -2.62
CA LEU A 26 15.78 9.18 -1.37
C LEU A 26 16.18 8.22 -0.24
N ILE A 27 15.51 7.07 -0.13
CA ILE A 27 15.88 6.01 0.83
C ILE A 27 17.26 5.45 0.50
N LYS A 28 17.51 5.10 -0.77
CA LYS A 28 18.80 4.56 -1.24
C LYS A 28 19.97 5.55 -1.05
N GLU A 29 19.70 6.84 -1.20
CA GLU A 29 20.64 7.92 -0.92
C GLU A 29 20.90 8.14 0.58
N GLY A 30 20.21 7.42 1.47
CA GLY A 30 20.34 7.55 2.91
C GLY A 30 19.75 8.83 3.51
N LYS A 31 18.85 9.52 2.77
CA LYS A 31 18.30 10.83 3.19
C LYS A 31 17.51 10.81 4.50
N ILE A 32 17.00 9.66 4.89
CA ILE A 32 16.27 9.46 6.15
C ILE A 32 16.98 8.49 7.12
N GLY A 33 18.24 8.13 6.81
CA GLY A 33 18.99 7.14 7.58
C GLY A 33 18.43 5.71 7.42
N GLU A 34 18.50 4.90 8.48
CA GLU A 34 17.95 3.56 8.49
C GLU A 34 16.42 3.60 8.56
N VAL A 35 15.74 2.95 7.61
CA VAL A 35 14.27 2.86 7.59
C VAL A 35 13.76 2.02 8.76
N LYS A 36 12.81 2.55 9.52
CA LYS A 36 12.22 1.93 10.72
C LYS A 36 10.75 1.60 10.59
N SER A 37 9.94 2.48 10.00
CA SER A 37 8.49 2.31 9.96
C SER A 37 7.86 2.84 8.67
N PHE A 38 6.72 2.25 8.34
CA PHE A 38 5.83 2.70 7.29
C PHE A 38 4.44 2.92 7.89
N ASN A 39 3.80 4.06 7.60
CA ASN A 39 2.45 4.36 8.04
C ASN A 39 1.59 4.71 6.83
N GLY A 40 0.61 3.87 6.51
CA GLY A 40 -0.23 4.03 5.33
C GLY A 40 -1.71 4.11 5.65
N VAL A 41 -2.40 5.05 5.00
CA VAL A 41 -3.85 5.26 5.16
C VAL A 41 -4.51 5.36 3.80
N PHE A 42 -5.65 4.66 3.65
CA PHE A 42 -6.53 4.86 2.52
C PHE A 42 -7.99 4.95 2.99
N GLY A 43 -8.55 6.15 2.91
CA GLY A 43 -9.92 6.44 3.26
C GLY A 43 -10.61 7.26 2.19
N PHE A 44 -11.92 7.10 2.04
CA PHE A 44 -12.71 7.85 1.06
C PHE A 44 -14.17 7.96 1.50
N PRO A 45 -14.94 8.91 0.92
CA PRO A 45 -16.38 9.05 1.16
C PRO A 45 -17.12 7.75 0.83
N ALA A 46 -18.24 7.51 1.51
CA ALA A 46 -19.06 6.33 1.27
C ALA A 46 -19.48 6.24 -0.21
N PHE A 47 -19.43 5.03 -0.76
CA PHE A 47 -19.97 4.75 -2.07
C PHE A 47 -21.50 4.71 -2.04
N PRO A 48 -22.16 4.87 -3.22
CA PRO A 48 -23.60 4.70 -3.30
C PRO A 48 -24.07 3.33 -2.80
N GLU A 49 -25.28 3.28 -2.26
CA GLU A 49 -25.91 2.02 -1.86
C GLU A 49 -26.03 1.08 -3.07
N GLY A 50 -25.75 -0.22 -2.86
CA GLY A 50 -25.74 -1.22 -3.93
C GLY A 50 -24.39 -1.37 -4.67
N ASP A 51 -23.36 -0.59 -4.31
CA ASP A 51 -22.01 -0.81 -4.84
C ASP A 51 -21.51 -2.20 -4.44
N ILE A 52 -20.84 -2.90 -5.35
CA ILE A 52 -20.34 -4.27 -5.15
C ILE A 52 -19.37 -4.38 -3.97
N ARG A 53 -18.72 -3.30 -3.58
CA ARG A 53 -17.82 -3.26 -2.42
C ARG A 53 -18.54 -3.56 -1.11
N TYR A 54 -19.86 -3.29 -1.05
CA TYR A 54 -20.70 -3.61 0.10
C TYR A 54 -21.25 -5.04 0.10
N ALA A 55 -20.91 -5.86 -0.89
CA ALA A 55 -21.23 -7.29 -0.87
C ALA A 55 -20.59 -7.97 0.35
N ALA A 56 -21.10 -9.12 0.75
CA ALA A 56 -20.52 -9.88 1.84
C ALA A 56 -19.06 -10.28 1.52
N TRP A 57 -18.24 -10.40 2.54
CA TRP A 57 -16.82 -10.78 2.41
C TRP A 57 -16.62 -12.03 1.55
N VAL A 58 -17.47 -13.04 1.74
CA VAL A 58 -17.41 -14.31 0.98
C VAL A 58 -17.78 -14.16 -0.50
N GLU A 59 -18.51 -13.10 -0.85
CA GLU A 59 -18.93 -12.76 -2.22
C GLU A 59 -17.92 -11.85 -2.92
N GLY A 60 -16.80 -11.53 -2.26
CA GLY A 60 -15.75 -10.69 -2.81
C GLY A 60 -15.79 -9.23 -2.38
N GLY A 61 -16.79 -8.78 -1.63
CA GLY A 61 -16.87 -7.46 -1.04
C GLY A 61 -15.86 -7.25 0.10
N GLY A 62 -15.88 -6.06 0.66
CA GLY A 62 -15.04 -5.66 1.78
C GLY A 62 -13.92 -4.67 1.39
N PHE A 63 -13.70 -3.73 2.27
CA PHE A 63 -12.78 -2.61 2.03
C PHE A 63 -11.32 -2.93 2.35
N LEU A 64 -11.01 -4.02 3.04
CA LEU A 64 -9.64 -4.54 3.09
C LEU A 64 -9.15 -4.92 1.69
N LYS A 65 -10.01 -5.56 0.90
CA LYS A 65 -9.68 -6.00 -0.46
C LYS A 65 -9.66 -4.85 -1.47
N ASP A 66 -10.47 -3.80 -1.26
CA ASP A 66 -10.57 -2.66 -2.17
C ASP A 66 -9.57 -1.55 -1.86
N SER A 67 -9.38 -1.20 -0.59
CA SER A 67 -8.54 -0.07 -0.18
C SER A 67 -7.41 -0.43 0.79
N GLY A 68 -7.65 -1.29 1.76
CA GLY A 68 -6.63 -1.71 2.71
C GLY A 68 -5.46 -2.45 2.05
N CYS A 69 -5.70 -3.10 0.93
CA CYS A 69 -4.67 -3.79 0.13
C CYS A 69 -3.60 -2.83 -0.42
N TYR A 70 -3.93 -1.57 -0.71
CA TYR A 70 -2.99 -0.59 -1.27
C TYR A 70 -1.84 -0.23 -0.31
N PRO A 71 -2.09 0.25 0.92
CA PRO A 71 -0.99 0.54 1.85
C PRO A 71 -0.22 -0.73 2.27
N ILE A 72 -0.85 -1.91 2.29
CA ILE A 72 -0.15 -3.19 2.48
C ILE A 72 0.83 -3.42 1.33
N CYS A 73 0.38 -3.31 0.08
CA CYS A 73 1.23 -3.45 -1.09
C CYS A 73 2.36 -2.39 -1.11
N ALA A 74 2.04 -1.14 -0.73
CA ALA A 74 3.02 -0.06 -0.68
C ALA A 74 4.13 -0.32 0.34
N SER A 75 3.82 -0.82 1.54
CA SER A 75 4.83 -1.13 2.56
C SER A 75 5.82 -2.20 2.07
N ARG A 76 5.32 -3.27 1.43
CA ARG A 76 6.14 -4.33 0.80
C ARG A 76 7.05 -3.76 -0.29
N MET A 77 6.47 -2.91 -1.16
CA MET A 77 7.19 -2.26 -2.25
C MET A 77 8.31 -1.33 -1.76
N ILE A 78 8.06 -0.58 -0.69
CA ILE A 78 9.02 0.40 -0.15
C ILE A 78 10.12 -0.30 0.65
N PHE A 79 9.79 -1.28 1.47
CA PHE A 79 10.80 -2.05 2.21
C PHE A 79 11.59 -3.01 1.31
N GLY A 80 11.01 -3.41 0.16
CA GLY A 80 11.64 -4.38 -0.75
C GLY A 80 11.69 -5.80 -0.20
N GLU A 81 10.90 -6.10 0.81
CA GLU A 81 10.82 -7.40 1.49
C GLU A 81 9.39 -7.72 1.91
N GLU A 82 9.16 -8.99 2.31
CA GLU A 82 7.87 -9.45 2.77
C GLU A 82 7.79 -9.42 4.31
N PRO A 83 6.63 -9.07 4.89
CA PRO A 83 6.45 -9.24 6.33
C PRO A 83 6.48 -10.74 6.69
N TYR A 84 7.05 -11.07 7.84
CA TYR A 84 6.99 -12.43 8.36
C TYR A 84 5.72 -12.69 9.17
N GLU A 85 5.03 -11.63 9.63
CA GLU A 85 3.81 -11.68 10.42
C GLU A 85 2.93 -10.44 10.18
N ALA A 86 1.62 -10.58 10.26
CA ALA A 86 0.68 -9.47 10.22
C ALA A 86 -0.54 -9.74 11.10
N PHE A 87 -1.02 -8.70 11.79
CA PHE A 87 -2.24 -8.71 12.58
C PHE A 87 -3.17 -7.60 12.12
N GLY A 88 -4.47 -7.90 12.03
CA GLY A 88 -5.47 -6.91 11.68
C GLY A 88 -6.71 -6.98 12.56
N LYS A 89 -7.39 -5.85 12.66
CA LYS A 89 -8.74 -5.74 13.23
C LYS A 89 -9.65 -5.08 12.20
N LEU A 90 -10.68 -5.82 11.79
CA LEU A 90 -11.67 -5.38 10.81
C LEU A 90 -13.00 -5.11 11.53
N PHE A 91 -13.71 -4.09 11.07
CA PHE A 91 -15.01 -3.70 11.57
C PHE A 91 -16.07 -3.95 10.50
N PHE A 92 -16.93 -4.92 10.75
CA PHE A 92 -17.94 -5.40 9.82
C PHE A 92 -19.30 -4.76 10.09
N ASN A 93 -20.06 -4.55 9.03
CA ASN A 93 -21.49 -4.25 9.11
C ASN A 93 -22.34 -5.53 9.29
N GLU A 94 -23.66 -5.37 9.38
CA GLU A 94 -24.62 -6.47 9.54
C GLU A 94 -24.62 -7.47 8.35
N LYS A 95 -24.16 -7.05 7.18
CA LYS A 95 -24.05 -7.88 5.97
C LYS A 95 -22.69 -8.58 5.83
N PHE A 96 -21.87 -8.59 6.89
CA PHE A 96 -20.51 -9.16 6.88
C PHE A 96 -19.58 -8.56 5.81
N CYS A 97 -19.74 -7.27 5.52
CA CYS A 97 -18.79 -6.47 4.76
C CYS A 97 -17.95 -5.65 5.75
N ASP A 98 -16.63 -5.72 5.68
CA ASP A 98 -15.76 -4.87 6.46
C ASP A 98 -15.74 -3.45 5.88
N LEU A 99 -16.12 -2.47 6.68
CA LEU A 99 -16.18 -1.06 6.28
C LEU A 99 -14.90 -0.30 6.61
N SER A 100 -14.15 -0.78 7.58
CA SER A 100 -12.90 -0.20 8.02
C SER A 100 -12.05 -1.23 8.74
N GLY A 101 -10.77 -0.93 8.88
CA GLY A 101 -9.86 -1.75 9.64
C GLY A 101 -8.49 -1.12 9.81
N SER A 102 -7.72 -1.74 10.68
CA SER A 102 -6.31 -1.43 10.87
C SER A 102 -5.50 -2.72 10.96
N ALA A 103 -4.25 -2.64 10.51
CA ALA A 103 -3.31 -3.75 10.57
C ALA A 103 -1.91 -3.28 10.97
N ILE A 104 -1.15 -4.19 11.57
CA ILE A 104 0.29 -4.02 11.80
C ILE A 104 0.99 -5.20 11.12
N LEU A 105 2.01 -4.89 10.32
CA LEU A 105 2.86 -5.86 9.65
C LEU A 105 4.26 -5.79 10.25
N PHE A 106 4.89 -6.94 10.49
CA PHE A 106 6.21 -7.06 11.07
C PHE A 106 7.20 -7.57 10.04
N TYR A 107 8.32 -6.87 9.91
CA TYR A 107 9.39 -7.15 8.98
C TYR A 107 10.70 -7.43 9.73
N GLU A 108 11.68 -7.97 9.02
CA GLU A 108 13.00 -8.20 9.60
C GLU A 108 13.64 -6.92 10.14
N ASN A 109 14.59 -7.08 11.06
CA ASN A 109 15.32 -5.98 11.71
C ASN A 109 14.45 -4.97 12.45
N GLY A 110 13.28 -5.41 12.96
CA GLY A 110 12.37 -4.59 13.77
C GLY A 110 11.60 -3.53 12.99
N LYS A 111 11.57 -3.60 11.66
CA LYS A 111 10.74 -2.71 10.85
C LYS A 111 9.26 -3.08 10.98
N THR A 112 8.40 -2.07 10.99
CA THR A 112 6.95 -2.25 11.10
C THR A 112 6.20 -1.43 10.06
N ALA A 113 5.02 -1.92 9.63
CA ALA A 113 4.08 -1.11 8.87
C ALA A 113 2.74 -1.05 9.60
N THR A 114 2.22 0.17 9.78
CA THR A 114 0.88 0.42 10.32
C THR A 114 -0.03 0.84 9.19
N ILE A 115 -1.17 0.18 9.10
CA ILE A 115 -2.13 0.34 8.01
C ILE A 115 -3.48 0.72 8.59
N SER A 116 -4.17 1.69 7.97
CA SER A 116 -5.57 1.97 8.25
C SER A 116 -6.34 2.21 6.94
N TYR A 117 -7.57 1.72 6.87
CA TYR A 117 -8.46 1.97 5.76
C TYR A 117 -9.88 2.22 6.28
N ILE A 118 -10.61 3.16 5.67
CA ILE A 118 -11.92 3.61 6.17
C ILE A 118 -12.80 4.00 4.99
N ASN A 119 -13.93 3.32 4.84
CA ASN A 119 -15.03 3.75 3.97
C ASN A 119 -15.95 4.71 4.74
N GLY A 120 -16.43 5.77 4.09
CA GLY A 120 -17.28 6.78 4.70
C GLY A 120 -16.52 7.83 5.51
N SER A 121 -15.26 8.10 5.15
CA SER A 121 -14.42 9.11 5.77
C SER A 121 -14.07 10.25 4.80
N TYR A 122 -13.38 11.26 5.31
CA TYR A 122 -12.70 12.23 4.43
C TYR A 122 -11.62 11.52 3.61
N TYR A 123 -11.44 11.92 2.36
CA TYR A 123 -10.46 11.32 1.46
C TYR A 123 -9.04 11.41 2.01
N GLN A 124 -8.39 10.26 2.12
CA GLN A 124 -6.98 10.09 2.50
C GLN A 124 -6.36 9.03 1.60
N ALA A 125 -5.23 9.30 0.98
CA ALA A 125 -4.52 8.34 0.13
C ALA A 125 -3.01 8.52 0.32
N LYS A 126 -2.53 8.37 1.56
CA LYS A 126 -1.19 8.79 1.96
C LYS A 126 -0.39 7.68 2.62
N TYR A 127 0.92 7.86 2.59
CA TYR A 127 1.83 7.14 3.47
C TYR A 127 3.02 8.00 3.90
N GLU A 128 3.64 7.57 4.98
CA GLU A 128 4.90 8.08 5.49
C GLU A 128 5.89 6.93 5.68
N VAL A 129 7.16 7.19 5.39
CA VAL A 129 8.29 6.29 5.66
C VAL A 129 9.20 6.98 6.67
N TRP A 130 9.33 6.39 7.85
CA TRP A 130 10.15 6.93 8.93
C TRP A 130 11.50 6.24 8.98
N GLY A 131 12.54 7.03 8.99
CA GLY A 131 13.91 6.59 9.24
C GLY A 131 14.48 7.17 10.53
N THR A 132 15.75 6.86 10.82
CA THR A 132 16.46 7.39 12.00
C THR A 132 16.68 8.90 11.93
N ASP A 133 16.82 9.46 10.74
CA ASP A 133 17.25 10.83 10.52
C ASP A 133 16.20 11.71 9.81
N GLY A 134 15.11 11.09 9.34
CA GLY A 134 14.08 11.84 8.63
C GLY A 134 12.82 11.03 8.32
N VAL A 135 11.89 11.70 7.64
CA VAL A 135 10.60 11.16 7.19
C VAL A 135 10.36 11.56 5.74
N ILE A 136 9.89 10.62 4.93
CA ILE A 136 9.36 10.89 3.59
C ILE A 136 7.85 10.71 3.62
N SER A 137 7.09 11.67 3.09
CA SER A 137 5.62 11.60 3.03
C SER A 137 5.07 11.88 1.65
N LEU A 138 3.95 11.20 1.33
CA LEU A 138 3.13 11.39 0.14
C LEU A 138 1.66 11.54 0.54
N ASP A 139 1.01 12.60 0.06
CA ASP A 139 -0.41 12.88 0.35
C ASP A 139 -1.36 12.29 -0.69
N ARG A 140 -0.85 11.87 -1.86
CA ARG A 140 -1.60 11.26 -2.96
C ARG A 140 -0.92 9.99 -3.47
N ALA A 141 -0.81 8.97 -2.61
CA ALA A 141 0.04 7.81 -2.86
C ALA A 141 -0.57 6.77 -3.81
N TYR A 142 -1.89 6.57 -3.82
CA TYR A 142 -2.50 5.39 -4.48
C TYR A 142 -3.34 5.72 -5.70
N SER A 143 -4.27 6.66 -5.58
CA SER A 143 -5.17 7.05 -6.68
C SER A 143 -4.81 8.44 -7.17
N VAL A 144 -3.98 8.51 -8.20
CA VAL A 144 -3.47 9.75 -8.79
C VAL A 144 -4.14 9.97 -10.14
N PRO A 145 -4.82 11.11 -10.38
CA PRO A 145 -5.29 11.47 -11.72
C PRO A 145 -4.10 11.61 -12.69
N PRO A 146 -4.26 11.26 -13.98
CA PRO A 146 -3.17 11.24 -14.96
C PRO A 146 -2.56 12.61 -15.24
N ASP A 147 -3.28 13.69 -14.96
CA ASP A 147 -2.90 15.10 -15.16
C ASP A 147 -2.50 15.80 -13.85
N PHE A 148 -2.37 15.06 -12.74
CA PHE A 148 -2.11 15.63 -11.42
C PHE A 148 -0.63 15.58 -11.07
N THR A 149 -0.02 16.76 -10.80
CA THR A 149 1.32 16.87 -10.22
C THR A 149 1.31 16.44 -8.75
N THR A 150 2.05 15.38 -8.41
CA THR A 150 2.19 14.93 -7.03
C THR A 150 3.42 15.52 -6.36
N LYS A 151 3.49 15.40 -5.03
CA LYS A 151 4.62 15.90 -4.24
C LYS A 151 5.15 14.79 -3.34
N VAL A 152 6.47 14.68 -3.31
CA VAL A 152 7.21 13.88 -2.32
C VAL A 152 7.85 14.87 -1.35
N THR A 153 7.47 14.79 -0.08
CA THR A 153 8.02 15.65 0.96
C THR A 153 9.03 14.89 1.80
N LEU A 154 10.24 15.42 1.92
CA LEU A 154 11.31 14.93 2.77
C LEU A 154 11.51 15.89 3.93
N GLN A 155 11.41 15.38 5.15
CA GLN A 155 11.75 16.11 6.37
C GLN A 155 12.93 15.40 7.04
N TYR A 156 13.98 16.12 7.38
CA TYR A 156 15.17 15.55 8.00
C TYR A 156 15.87 16.57 8.92
N ASN A 157 16.76 16.09 9.77
CA ASN A 157 17.58 16.92 10.61
C ASN A 157 18.92 17.22 9.89
N SER A 158 19.28 18.49 9.75
CA SER A 158 20.55 18.90 9.13
C SER A 158 21.75 18.74 10.05
N GLU A 159 21.51 18.66 11.35
CA GLU A 159 22.46 18.43 12.42
C GLU A 159 21.79 17.50 13.42
N ASN A 160 22.55 16.74 14.20
CA ASN A 160 22.01 15.79 15.17
C ASN A 160 21.25 16.49 16.35
N ASN A 161 20.49 17.52 16.04
CA ASN A 161 19.68 18.26 17.01
C ASN A 161 18.25 18.51 16.48
N TRP A 162 17.30 18.62 17.37
CA TRP A 162 15.88 18.84 17.09
C TRP A 162 15.56 20.20 16.46
N GLU A 163 16.49 21.15 16.51
CA GLU A 163 16.31 22.54 16.05
C GLU A 163 16.64 22.68 14.56
N GLY A 164 17.43 21.75 14.00
CA GLY A 164 17.91 21.78 12.62
C GLY A 164 16.95 21.12 11.59
N ARG A 165 15.63 21.04 11.86
CA ARG A 165 14.67 20.41 10.95
C ARG A 165 14.57 21.15 9.63
N ARG A 166 14.75 20.42 8.53
CA ARG A 166 14.60 20.90 7.15
C ARG A 166 13.47 20.16 6.44
N THR A 167 12.86 20.83 5.47
CA THR A 167 11.84 20.25 4.59
C THR A 167 12.21 20.54 3.16
N GLU A 168 12.26 19.50 2.35
CA GLU A 168 12.38 19.57 0.90
C GLU A 168 11.14 18.98 0.25
N THR A 169 10.70 19.55 -0.86
CA THR A 169 9.54 19.06 -1.61
C THR A 169 9.96 18.86 -3.05
N PHE A 170 9.71 17.66 -3.58
CA PHE A 170 9.97 17.28 -4.95
C PHE A 170 8.65 17.16 -5.69
N GLU A 171 8.43 18.03 -6.66
CA GLU A 171 7.28 17.92 -7.56
C GLU A 171 7.54 16.82 -8.58
N ILE A 172 6.54 15.99 -8.79
CA ILE A 172 6.59 14.87 -9.74
C ILE A 172 5.59 15.17 -10.83
N GLU A 173 6.09 15.25 -12.06
CA GLU A 173 5.29 15.52 -13.23
C GLU A 173 4.14 14.51 -13.39
N PRO A 174 3.02 14.96 -13.93
CA PRO A 174 1.87 14.12 -14.21
C PRO A 174 2.24 12.88 -15.02
N LYS A 175 1.67 11.73 -14.64
CA LYS A 175 1.91 10.47 -15.34
C LYS A 175 0.69 9.56 -15.21
N ASP A 176 0.25 9.02 -16.33
CA ASP A 176 -0.78 8.00 -16.35
C ASP A 176 -0.20 6.65 -15.92
N HIS A 177 -0.38 6.32 -14.65
CA HIS A 177 0.14 5.09 -14.06
C HIS A 177 -0.63 3.83 -14.49
N PHE A 178 -1.86 3.94 -14.98
CA PHE A 178 -2.57 2.83 -15.62
C PHE A 178 -1.93 2.46 -16.93
N LEU A 179 -1.60 3.46 -17.76
CA LEU A 179 -0.91 3.23 -19.03
C LEU A 179 0.46 2.60 -18.80
N GLU A 180 1.25 3.12 -17.84
CA GLU A 180 2.56 2.55 -17.47
C GLU A 180 2.47 1.10 -16.99
N MET A 181 1.44 0.78 -16.20
CA MET A 181 1.17 -0.58 -15.74
C MET A 181 0.88 -1.52 -16.91
N LEU A 182 -0.04 -1.11 -17.80
CA LEU A 182 -0.43 -1.91 -18.97
C LEU A 182 0.74 -2.09 -19.95
N ASP A 183 1.50 -1.04 -20.22
CA ASP A 183 2.70 -1.11 -21.07
C ASP A 183 3.73 -2.08 -20.48
N THR A 184 4.00 -1.99 -19.18
CA THR A 184 4.91 -2.91 -18.49
C THR A 184 4.44 -4.36 -18.60
N PHE A 185 3.16 -4.62 -18.39
CA PHE A 185 2.59 -5.96 -18.50
C PHE A 185 2.68 -6.51 -19.94
N CYS A 186 2.29 -5.70 -20.92
CA CYS A 186 2.35 -6.11 -22.34
C CYS A 186 3.78 -6.34 -22.82
N THR A 187 4.73 -5.49 -22.43
CA THR A 187 6.14 -5.63 -22.84
C THR A 187 6.81 -6.84 -22.19
N GLU A 188 6.43 -7.21 -20.96
CA GLU A 188 6.88 -8.47 -20.33
C GLU A 188 6.33 -9.70 -21.08
N ILE A 189 5.04 -9.70 -21.45
CA ILE A 189 4.41 -10.82 -22.19
C ILE A 189 5.06 -11.01 -23.56
N THR A 190 5.36 -9.91 -24.25
CA THR A 190 6.01 -9.96 -25.58
C THR A 190 7.51 -10.23 -25.51
N GLY A 191 8.08 -10.28 -24.30
CA GLY A 191 9.52 -10.49 -24.09
C GLY A 191 10.39 -9.30 -24.50
N THR A 192 9.79 -8.11 -24.71
CA THR A 192 10.51 -6.91 -25.14
C THR A 192 11.25 -6.26 -24.00
N LYS A 193 10.67 -6.32 -22.77
CA LYS A 193 11.26 -5.74 -21.57
C LYS A 193 10.88 -6.60 -20.37
N LYS A 194 11.85 -6.82 -19.47
CA LYS A 194 11.60 -7.55 -18.23
C LYS A 194 10.87 -6.63 -17.21
N ALA A 195 9.81 -7.17 -16.59
CA ALA A 195 9.11 -6.49 -15.52
C ALA A 195 10.00 -6.28 -14.29
N PRO A 196 9.72 -5.26 -13.46
CA PRO A 196 10.49 -4.97 -12.25
C PRO A 196 10.30 -6.00 -11.13
N PHE A 197 9.31 -6.88 -11.22
CA PHE A 197 9.01 -7.95 -10.26
C PHE A 197 8.23 -9.08 -10.93
N ASP A 198 8.22 -10.26 -10.29
CA ASP A 198 7.42 -11.41 -10.71
C ASP A 198 5.94 -11.19 -10.33
N PHE A 199 5.08 -11.01 -11.33
CA PHE A 199 3.67 -10.65 -11.15
C PHE A 199 2.88 -11.71 -10.38
N GLU A 200 3.05 -12.98 -10.75
CA GLU A 200 2.31 -14.10 -10.16
C GLU A 200 2.73 -14.33 -8.70
N GLN A 201 4.04 -14.26 -8.43
CA GLN A 201 4.55 -14.41 -7.06
C GLN A 201 4.14 -13.23 -6.19
N ASP A 202 4.16 -12.02 -6.72
CA ASP A 202 3.73 -10.82 -5.99
C ASP A 202 2.26 -10.91 -5.58
N LEU A 203 1.39 -11.34 -6.51
CA LEU A 203 -0.04 -11.57 -6.26
C LEU A 203 -0.25 -12.60 -5.13
N LEU A 204 0.44 -13.75 -5.18
CA LEU A 204 0.34 -14.79 -4.15
C LEU A 204 0.78 -14.27 -2.77
N LYS A 205 1.86 -13.51 -2.72
CA LYS A 205 2.36 -12.91 -1.48
C LYS A 205 1.37 -11.89 -0.91
N GLN A 206 0.81 -11.03 -1.76
CA GLN A 206 -0.21 -10.06 -1.37
C GLN A 206 -1.45 -10.76 -0.81
N ALA A 207 -1.97 -11.77 -1.50
CA ALA A 207 -3.13 -12.55 -1.06
C ALA A 207 -2.88 -13.25 0.30
N LYS A 208 -1.68 -13.79 0.51
CA LYS A 208 -1.30 -14.39 1.80
C LYS A 208 -1.36 -13.38 2.95
N ILE A 209 -0.83 -12.18 2.76
CA ILE A 209 -0.82 -11.15 3.80
C ILE A 209 -2.23 -10.65 4.08
N LEU A 210 -3.06 -10.43 3.03
CA LEU A 210 -4.47 -10.10 3.21
C LEU A 210 -5.21 -11.19 4.00
N GLY A 211 -4.89 -12.46 3.76
CA GLY A 211 -5.40 -13.59 4.55
C GLY A 211 -5.01 -13.50 6.03
N TRP A 212 -3.77 -13.15 6.34
CA TRP A 212 -3.33 -12.95 7.74
C TRP A 212 -4.08 -11.82 8.43
N VAL A 213 -4.18 -10.65 7.77
CA VAL A 213 -4.90 -9.49 8.29
C VAL A 213 -6.39 -9.82 8.49
N GLY A 214 -7.01 -10.51 7.53
CA GLY A 214 -8.41 -10.93 7.59
C GLY A 214 -8.68 -12.01 8.66
N SER A 215 -7.72 -12.89 8.95
CA SER A 215 -7.90 -13.98 9.93
C SER A 215 -8.04 -13.50 11.38
N GLY A 216 -7.57 -12.31 11.70
CA GLY A 216 -7.77 -11.68 13.01
C GLY A 216 -9.24 -11.55 13.42
N TYR A 217 -10.17 -11.58 12.44
CA TYR A 217 -11.60 -11.65 12.68
C TYR A 217 -12.04 -12.99 13.28
N HIS A 218 -11.49 -14.11 12.83
CA HIS A 218 -11.88 -15.45 13.29
C HIS A 218 -11.45 -15.71 14.74
N LEU A 219 -10.26 -15.24 15.14
CA LEU A 219 -9.77 -15.37 16.52
C LEU A 219 -10.61 -14.57 17.53
N ALA A 220 -11.04 -13.36 17.17
CA ALA A 220 -11.84 -12.51 18.06
C ALA A 220 -13.25 -13.03 18.29
N ASN A 221 -13.84 -13.77 17.34
CA ASN A 221 -15.17 -14.37 17.48
C ASN A 221 -15.15 -15.70 18.25
N SER A 222 -14.07 -16.47 18.18
CA SER A 222 -13.91 -17.68 19.00
C SER A 222 -13.76 -17.38 20.49
N LEU A 223 -13.26 -16.18 20.86
CA LEU A 223 -13.15 -15.73 22.25
C LEU A 223 -14.46 -15.16 22.84
N LYS A 224 -15.44 -14.81 22.00
CA LYS A 224 -16.77 -14.34 22.47
C LYS A 224 -17.74 -15.49 22.82
N THR A 225 -17.34 -16.72 22.56
CA THR A 225 -18.15 -17.94 22.81
C THR A 225 -17.68 -18.67 24.07
N ILE A 226 -16.74 -18.09 24.85
CA ILE A 226 -16.35 -18.49 26.19
C ILE A 226 -16.89 -17.47 27.19
#